data_1810fe1ce68859c54dfe4f71e44c2291
#
_entry.id   1810fe1ce68859c54dfe4f71e44c2291
#
_cell.length_a   1.000
_cell.length_b   1.000
_cell.length_c   1.000
_cell.angle_alpha   90.00
_cell.angle_beta   90.00
_cell.angle_gamma   90.00
#
_symmetry.space_group_name_H-M   'P 1'
#
loop_
_entity.id
_entity.type
_entity.pdbx_description
1 polymer ?
#
loop_
_entity_poly.entity_id
_entity_poly.type
_entity_poly.pdbx_seq_one_letter_code
_entity_poly.pdbx_strand_id
1 'polypeptide(L)'
;MKVSTFLKRTILPVTAAFMLAGCGSSDSASGSKENVLEKIEEEKVITWGVKNDTRLFGLMNTETNEVEGFDIDLARALTKEMFGEDTEVKLKEVTSKTRIQLLNGSDIDAIIATMTITDERKKEVDFSDVYFDAGQSLLVKKGSDITGVDSLAGKTVLAVKGSTSAINIREKAPEAEVLEFENYAEAFTALKQGNGDALTTDDSILYGMADEDPSFELVGGQFTEEPYGIAIKKGNEDFVEKVNEALKALKDSGEYDEIKDKWIKAN
;
A
#
# COMPACT_ATOMS: atom_id res chain seq x y z
N MET A 1 -36.22 -2.59 68.84
CA MET A 1 -36.49 -3.53 69.97
C MET A 1 -35.73 -4.82 69.69
N LYS A 2 -34.87 -5.24 70.64
CA LYS A 2 -34.19 -6.53 70.86
C LYS A 2 -33.12 -6.91 69.80
N VAL A 3 -31.83 -6.74 70.03
CA VAL A 3 -30.87 -7.25 71.03
C VAL A 3 -30.49 -8.73 70.79
N SER A 4 -29.13 -8.84 70.67
CA SER A 4 -28.30 -9.94 71.18
C SER A 4 -28.08 -11.12 70.21
N THR A 5 -26.90 -11.77 70.04
CA THR A 5 -25.82 -11.94 71.01
C THR A 5 -24.57 -12.47 70.29
N PHE A 6 -23.44 -12.09 70.77
CA PHE A 6 -22.08 -12.60 70.57
C PHE A 6 -21.93 -14.13 70.58
N LEU A 7 -21.04 -14.64 69.74
CA LEU A 7 -20.18 -15.75 70.21
C LEU A 7 -18.81 -15.67 69.56
N LYS A 8 -17.82 -15.33 70.39
CA LYS A 8 -16.37 -15.49 70.12
C LYS A 8 -16.01 -16.97 70.16
N ARG A 9 -15.24 -17.46 69.21
CA ARG A 9 -14.33 -18.59 69.42
C ARG A 9 -13.01 -18.36 68.73
N THR A 10 -12.00 -18.13 69.56
CA THR A 10 -10.57 -18.23 69.35
C THR A 10 -10.18 -19.66 69.07
N ILE A 11 -9.21 -19.91 68.13
CA ILE A 11 -8.21 -20.99 68.26
C ILE A 11 -7.17 -20.84 67.15
N LEU A 12 -5.95 -20.62 67.58
CA LEU A 12 -4.57 -21.03 67.26
C LEU A 12 -4.06 -21.06 65.78
N PRO A 13 -2.82 -20.60 65.66
CA PRO A 13 -2.08 -20.65 64.40
C PRO A 13 -1.36 -22.00 64.22
N VAL A 14 -1.46 -22.58 63.04
CA VAL A 14 -0.60 -23.65 62.57
C VAL A 14 0.39 -23.06 61.58
N THR A 15 1.60 -22.93 62.02
CA THR A 15 2.78 -22.57 61.22
C THR A 15 3.14 -23.77 60.35
N ALA A 16 2.94 -23.71 59.07
CA ALA A 16 3.53 -24.64 58.12
C ALA A 16 4.49 -23.85 57.23
N ALA A 17 5.77 -24.04 57.48
CA ALA A 17 6.85 -23.57 56.62
C ALA A 17 6.86 -24.39 55.35
N PHE A 18 6.55 -23.76 54.19
CA PHE A 18 6.84 -24.32 52.90
C PHE A 18 8.02 -23.59 52.26
N MET A 19 9.08 -24.34 52.03
CA MET A 19 10.30 -23.90 51.36
C MET A 19 9.96 -23.49 49.92
N LEU A 20 10.28 -22.25 49.58
CA LEU A 20 10.34 -21.78 48.21
C LEU A 20 11.58 -22.39 47.53
N ALA A 21 11.36 -23.39 46.69
CA ALA A 21 12.29 -23.71 45.65
C ALA A 21 12.02 -22.73 44.49
N GLY A 22 12.83 -21.68 44.40
CA GLY A 22 12.82 -20.75 43.30
C GLY A 22 13.39 -21.41 42.02
N CYS A 23 12.54 -21.77 41.09
CA CYS A 23 12.93 -21.84 39.71
C CYS A 23 12.59 -20.47 39.05
N GLY A 24 13.61 -19.66 38.96
CA GLY A 24 13.55 -18.44 38.17
C GLY A 24 13.52 -18.81 36.68
N SER A 25 12.32 -18.93 36.11
CA SER A 25 12.13 -18.78 34.67
C SER A 25 12.02 -17.28 34.41
N SER A 26 13.12 -16.70 33.99
CA SER A 26 13.09 -15.40 33.34
C SER A 26 12.39 -15.61 31.99
N ASP A 27 11.06 -15.54 31.99
CA ASP A 27 10.34 -15.24 30.78
C ASP A 27 10.68 -13.79 30.41
N SER A 28 11.78 -13.67 29.67
CA SER A 28 11.96 -12.52 28.79
C SER A 28 10.78 -12.58 27.83
N ALA A 29 9.83 -11.68 28.03
CA ALA A 29 8.86 -11.35 27.00
C ALA A 29 9.62 -10.70 25.83
N SER A 30 10.33 -11.54 25.05
CA SER A 30 10.66 -11.29 23.68
C SER A 30 9.32 -11.34 22.98
N GLY A 31 8.72 -10.20 22.70
CA GLY A 31 7.63 -10.12 21.75
C GLY A 31 8.14 -10.78 20.47
N SER A 32 7.68 -11.99 20.20
CA SER A 32 7.97 -12.67 18.93
C SER A 32 7.49 -11.73 17.85
N LYS A 33 8.41 -11.19 17.04
CA LYS A 33 8.01 -10.49 15.82
C LYS A 33 7.09 -11.45 15.08
N GLU A 34 5.92 -10.96 14.71
CA GLU A 34 4.99 -11.72 13.89
C GLU A 34 5.71 -12.09 12.59
N ASN A 35 5.93 -13.37 12.37
CA ASN A 35 6.48 -13.87 11.11
C ASN A 35 5.33 -13.99 10.13
N VAL A 36 5.22 -13.01 9.24
CA VAL A 36 4.15 -12.93 8.25
C VAL A 36 4.18 -14.13 7.30
N LEU A 37 5.37 -14.61 6.93
CA LEU A 37 5.54 -15.76 6.05
C LEU A 37 4.98 -17.04 6.68
N GLU A 38 5.35 -17.35 7.92
CA GLU A 38 4.84 -18.53 8.65
C GLU A 38 3.32 -18.48 8.78
N LYS A 39 2.77 -17.30 9.13
CA LYS A 39 1.31 -17.10 9.22
C LYS A 39 0.61 -17.45 7.90
N ILE A 40 1.10 -16.95 6.77
CA ILE A 40 0.51 -17.23 5.44
C ILE A 40 0.60 -18.72 5.11
N GLU A 41 1.73 -19.37 5.41
CA GLU A 41 1.94 -20.80 5.16
C GLU A 41 1.02 -21.70 6.00
N GLU A 42 0.73 -21.30 7.25
CA GLU A 42 -0.17 -22.02 8.16
C GLU A 42 -1.64 -21.79 7.80
N GLU A 43 -2.04 -20.52 7.60
CA GLU A 43 -3.43 -20.16 7.35
C GLU A 43 -3.88 -20.42 5.92
N LYS A 44 -2.95 -20.54 4.97
CA LYS A 44 -3.20 -20.61 3.52
C LYS A 44 -4.02 -19.45 3.00
N VAL A 45 -3.78 -18.27 3.56
CA VAL A 45 -4.44 -17.01 3.16
C VAL A 45 -3.39 -15.90 3.15
N ILE A 46 -3.38 -15.10 2.09
CA ILE A 46 -2.64 -13.85 2.02
C ILE A 46 -3.60 -12.68 1.75
N THR A 47 -3.44 -11.59 2.49
CA THR A 47 -4.23 -10.36 2.29
C THR A 47 -3.35 -9.28 1.69
N TRP A 48 -3.58 -8.97 0.42
CA TRP A 48 -2.90 -7.89 -0.29
C TRP A 48 -3.61 -6.55 -0.09
N GLY A 49 -2.87 -5.52 0.28
CA GLY A 49 -3.33 -4.13 0.20
C GLY A 49 -3.21 -3.60 -1.22
N VAL A 50 -4.33 -3.31 -1.86
CA VAL A 50 -4.39 -2.91 -3.27
C VAL A 50 -5.18 -1.63 -3.46
N LYS A 51 -4.98 -0.93 -4.57
CA LYS A 51 -5.86 0.15 -5.01
C LYS A 51 -7.15 -0.42 -5.59
N ASN A 52 -8.25 0.35 -5.51
CA ASN A 52 -9.50 0.04 -6.18
C ASN A 52 -10.03 1.20 -7.04
N ASP A 53 -9.27 2.29 -7.12
CA ASP A 53 -9.59 3.54 -7.79
C ASP A 53 -8.59 3.92 -8.89
N THR A 54 -7.59 3.06 -9.14
CA THR A 54 -6.47 3.35 -10.03
C THR A 54 -6.56 2.50 -11.28
N ARG A 55 -7.10 3.10 -12.37
CA ARG A 55 -7.23 2.43 -13.68
C ARG A 55 -5.89 1.84 -14.12
N LEU A 56 -5.92 0.72 -14.80
CA LEU A 56 -4.81 -0.13 -15.24
C LEU A 56 -4.12 -0.93 -14.11
N PHE A 57 -4.07 -0.44 -12.88
CA PHE A 57 -3.36 -1.09 -11.78
C PHE A 57 -4.28 -1.82 -10.79
N GLY A 58 -5.31 -1.15 -10.30
CA GLY A 58 -6.31 -1.71 -9.40
C GLY A 58 -7.56 -0.84 -9.44
N LEU A 59 -8.57 -1.28 -10.18
CA LEU A 59 -9.84 -0.59 -10.36
C LEU A 59 -10.99 -1.52 -10.00
N MET A 60 -11.95 -1.00 -9.21
CA MET A 60 -13.18 -1.70 -8.94
C MET A 60 -14.05 -1.74 -10.22
N ASN A 61 -14.30 -2.93 -10.73
CA ASN A 61 -15.27 -3.15 -11.79
C ASN A 61 -16.68 -3.18 -11.17
N THR A 62 -17.49 -2.18 -11.51
CA THR A 62 -18.83 -2.01 -10.91
C THR A 62 -19.85 -3.02 -11.43
N GLU A 63 -19.57 -3.72 -12.53
CA GLU A 63 -20.45 -4.74 -13.09
C GLU A 63 -20.23 -6.09 -12.42
N THR A 64 -18.97 -6.47 -12.20
CA THR A 64 -18.58 -7.75 -11.58
C THR A 64 -18.42 -7.64 -10.07
N ASN A 65 -18.25 -6.43 -9.54
CA ASN A 65 -17.87 -6.14 -8.16
C ASN A 65 -16.53 -6.77 -7.75
N GLU A 66 -15.62 -6.89 -8.71
CA GLU A 66 -14.26 -7.37 -8.53
C GLU A 66 -13.25 -6.26 -8.79
N VAL A 67 -12.12 -6.29 -8.10
CA VAL A 67 -10.99 -5.40 -8.39
C VAL A 67 -10.12 -6.08 -9.45
N GLU A 68 -9.79 -5.33 -10.50
CA GLU A 68 -8.98 -5.81 -11.61
C GLU A 68 -7.88 -4.81 -11.99
N GLY A 69 -6.79 -5.29 -12.58
CA GLY A 69 -5.65 -4.47 -12.99
C GLY A 69 -4.32 -5.20 -12.89
N PHE A 70 -3.26 -4.51 -13.28
CA PHE A 70 -1.90 -5.05 -13.30
C PHE A 70 -1.44 -5.50 -11.91
N ASP A 71 -1.58 -4.67 -10.88
CA ASP A 71 -1.21 -5.00 -9.51
C ASP A 71 -2.01 -6.20 -8.98
N ILE A 72 -3.26 -6.34 -9.41
CA ILE A 72 -4.16 -7.42 -8.98
C ILE A 72 -3.74 -8.76 -9.59
N ASP A 73 -3.52 -8.78 -10.91
CA ASP A 73 -3.09 -10.00 -11.60
C ASP A 73 -1.70 -10.42 -11.13
N LEU A 74 -0.79 -9.45 -10.94
CA LEU A 74 0.55 -9.73 -10.41
C LEU A 74 0.51 -10.27 -8.98
N ALA A 75 -0.35 -9.73 -8.09
CA ALA A 75 -0.55 -10.24 -6.73
C ALA A 75 -1.01 -11.71 -6.73
N ARG A 76 -1.93 -12.06 -7.62
CA ARG A 76 -2.43 -13.45 -7.77
C ARG A 76 -1.34 -14.37 -8.31
N ALA A 77 -0.60 -13.95 -9.33
CA ALA A 77 0.49 -14.73 -9.90
C ALA A 77 1.62 -14.95 -8.88
N LEU A 78 2.03 -13.91 -8.16
CA LEU A 78 3.00 -14.00 -7.07
C LEU A 78 2.53 -14.96 -5.97
N THR A 79 1.27 -14.89 -5.55
CA THR A 79 0.74 -15.79 -4.52
C THR A 79 0.81 -17.25 -4.97
N LYS A 80 0.40 -17.52 -6.22
CA LYS A 80 0.47 -18.87 -6.81
C LYS A 80 1.91 -19.38 -6.87
N GLU A 81 2.85 -18.54 -7.28
CA GLU A 81 4.28 -18.91 -7.37
C GLU A 81 4.89 -19.17 -5.99
N MET A 82 4.58 -18.34 -4.98
CA MET A 82 5.13 -18.47 -3.63
C MET A 82 4.56 -19.63 -2.83
N PHE A 83 3.24 -19.87 -2.94
CA PHE A 83 2.50 -20.71 -1.99
C PHE A 83 1.65 -21.80 -2.66
N GLY A 84 1.56 -21.81 -4.00
CA GLY A 84 0.72 -22.74 -4.76
C GLY A 84 -0.74 -22.30 -4.87
N GLU A 85 -1.54 -23.08 -5.60
CA GLU A 85 -2.93 -22.73 -5.94
C GLU A 85 -3.91 -22.85 -4.76
N ASP A 86 -3.51 -23.53 -3.68
CA ASP A 86 -4.36 -23.75 -2.49
C ASP A 86 -4.40 -22.55 -1.53
N THR A 87 -3.60 -21.50 -1.80
CA THR A 87 -3.56 -20.30 -0.97
C THR A 87 -4.58 -19.28 -1.45
N GLU A 88 -5.51 -18.90 -0.56
CA GLU A 88 -6.53 -17.90 -0.82
C GLU A 88 -5.92 -16.49 -0.94
N VAL A 89 -6.28 -15.76 -1.98
CA VAL A 89 -5.93 -14.35 -2.16
C VAL A 89 -7.06 -13.47 -1.69
N LYS A 90 -6.84 -12.69 -0.65
CA LYS A 90 -7.73 -11.61 -0.21
C LYS A 90 -7.18 -10.27 -0.66
N LEU A 91 -8.08 -9.41 -1.16
CA LEU A 91 -7.75 -8.06 -1.56
C LEU A 91 -8.41 -7.08 -0.59
N LYS A 92 -7.62 -6.20 0.01
CA LYS A 92 -8.10 -5.14 0.89
C LYS A 92 -7.76 -3.78 0.29
N GLU A 93 -8.78 -2.93 0.15
CA GLU A 93 -8.58 -1.58 -0.35
C GLU A 93 -7.63 -0.77 0.53
N VAL A 94 -6.69 -0.09 -0.11
CA VAL A 94 -5.81 0.89 0.51
C VAL A 94 -5.71 2.17 -0.31
N THR A 95 -5.49 3.30 0.36
CA THR A 95 -5.10 4.56 -0.28
C THR A 95 -3.59 4.79 -0.11
N SER A 96 -3.04 5.77 -0.82
CA SER A 96 -1.63 6.14 -0.63
C SER A 96 -1.32 6.57 0.81
N LYS A 97 -2.31 7.13 1.51
CA LYS A 97 -2.22 7.59 2.91
C LYS A 97 -2.34 6.44 3.93
N THR A 98 -3.20 5.45 3.67
CA THR A 98 -3.56 4.44 4.69
C THR A 98 -2.73 3.17 4.63
N ARG A 99 -2.13 2.84 3.47
CA ARG A 99 -1.49 1.54 3.20
C ARG A 99 -0.42 1.13 4.22
N ILE A 100 0.50 2.04 4.59
CA ILE A 100 1.58 1.72 5.54
C ILE A 100 1.01 1.46 6.94
N GLN A 101 0.02 2.24 7.38
CA GLN A 101 -0.63 2.02 8.67
C GLN A 101 -1.33 0.66 8.74
N LEU A 102 -2.05 0.28 7.67
CA LEU A 102 -2.74 -1.01 7.60
C LEU A 102 -1.75 -2.18 7.59
N LEU A 103 -0.62 -2.05 6.89
CA LEU A 103 0.45 -3.05 6.89
C LEU A 103 1.06 -3.21 8.29
N ASN A 104 1.44 -2.10 8.93
CA ASN A 104 2.04 -2.13 10.27
C ASN A 104 1.07 -2.60 11.34
N GLY A 105 -0.24 -2.39 11.14
CA GLY A 105 -1.32 -2.90 11.98
C GLY A 105 -1.67 -4.37 11.75
N SER A 106 -1.01 -5.08 10.81
CA SER A 106 -1.32 -6.47 10.41
C SER A 106 -2.75 -6.65 9.87
N ASP A 107 -3.33 -5.58 9.35
CA ASP A 107 -4.60 -5.62 8.63
C ASP A 107 -4.46 -6.19 7.21
N ILE A 108 -3.26 -6.14 6.66
CA ILE A 108 -2.80 -6.68 5.38
C ILE A 108 -1.40 -7.27 5.57
N ASP A 109 -1.04 -8.23 4.73
CA ASP A 109 0.24 -8.94 4.80
C ASP A 109 1.32 -8.31 3.92
N ALA A 110 0.91 -7.72 2.79
CA ALA A 110 1.78 -6.98 1.87
C ALA A 110 1.00 -5.91 1.12
N ILE A 111 1.71 -4.94 0.54
CA ILE A 111 1.16 -3.86 -0.29
C ILE A 111 1.66 -4.01 -1.72
N ILE A 112 0.73 -4.14 -2.67
CA ILE A 112 0.98 -3.96 -4.09
C ILE A 112 -0.04 -2.93 -4.62
N ALA A 113 0.39 -1.66 -4.70
CA ALA A 113 -0.52 -0.53 -4.82
C ALA A 113 0.19 0.72 -5.37
N THR A 114 0.87 0.58 -6.53
CA THR A 114 1.64 1.66 -7.17
C THR A 114 2.51 2.42 -6.17
N MET A 115 3.30 1.68 -5.38
CA MET A 115 4.03 2.26 -4.26
C MET A 115 5.49 2.52 -4.59
N THR A 116 5.84 3.77 -4.83
CA THR A 116 7.22 4.20 -5.04
C THR A 116 8.10 3.84 -3.85
N ILE A 117 9.23 3.24 -4.12
CA ILE A 117 10.30 2.99 -3.15
C ILE A 117 10.98 4.33 -2.84
N THR A 118 10.94 4.75 -1.57
CA THR A 118 11.67 5.94 -1.10
C THR A 118 12.44 5.65 0.18
N ASP A 119 13.46 6.44 0.48
CA ASP A 119 14.26 6.26 1.69
C ASP A 119 13.45 6.53 2.97
N GLU A 120 12.44 7.42 2.91
CA GLU A 120 11.51 7.65 4.00
C GLU A 120 10.66 6.42 4.27
N ARG A 121 10.06 5.83 3.22
CA ARG A 121 9.23 4.63 3.34
C ARG A 121 10.03 3.41 3.79
N LYS A 122 11.30 3.29 3.37
CA LYS A 122 12.22 2.23 3.85
C LYS A 122 12.49 2.28 5.35
N LYS A 123 12.25 3.40 6.02
CA LYS A 123 12.34 3.48 7.48
C LYS A 123 11.18 2.78 8.17
N GLU A 124 10.02 2.69 7.50
CA GLU A 124 8.77 2.18 8.05
C GLU A 124 8.42 0.75 7.58
N VAL A 125 8.84 0.38 6.37
CA VAL A 125 8.55 -0.90 5.72
C VAL A 125 9.79 -1.42 4.98
N ASP A 126 9.80 -2.71 4.66
CA ASP A 126 10.75 -3.30 3.73
C ASP A 126 10.11 -3.40 2.33
N PHE A 127 10.94 -3.42 1.28
CA PHE A 127 10.48 -3.47 -0.09
C PHE A 127 11.08 -4.65 -0.84
N SER A 128 10.32 -5.19 -1.77
CA SER A 128 10.81 -6.07 -2.82
C SER A 128 11.75 -5.33 -3.78
N ASP A 129 12.32 -6.06 -4.71
CA ASP A 129 12.88 -5.50 -5.94
C ASP A 129 11.81 -4.72 -6.72
N VAL A 130 12.27 -3.84 -7.61
CA VAL A 130 11.38 -3.03 -8.46
C VAL A 130 10.57 -3.94 -9.37
N TYR A 131 9.24 -3.80 -9.31
CA TYR A 131 8.34 -4.51 -10.20
C TYR A 131 7.82 -3.65 -11.36
N PHE A 132 7.86 -2.33 -11.24
CA PHE A 132 7.43 -1.40 -12.29
C PHE A 132 8.17 -0.07 -12.19
N ASP A 133 8.62 0.48 -13.32
CA ASP A 133 9.24 1.79 -13.39
C ASP A 133 8.22 2.81 -13.90
N ALA A 134 8.00 3.88 -13.14
CA ALA A 134 7.14 5.00 -13.48
C ALA A 134 7.90 6.33 -13.30
N GLY A 135 7.27 7.42 -13.68
CA GLY A 135 7.75 8.77 -13.43
C GLY A 135 6.58 9.74 -13.36
N GLN A 136 6.68 10.78 -12.54
CA GLN A 136 5.60 11.74 -12.41
C GLN A 136 5.49 12.64 -13.64
N SER A 137 4.24 12.96 -13.98
CA SER A 137 3.89 13.86 -15.09
C SER A 137 2.69 14.73 -14.68
N LEU A 138 2.17 15.48 -15.64
CA LEU A 138 0.99 16.33 -15.48
C LEU A 138 -0.10 15.88 -16.44
N LEU A 139 -1.33 15.80 -15.95
CA LEU A 139 -2.55 15.64 -16.74
C LEU A 139 -3.28 16.98 -16.77
N VAL A 140 -3.58 17.46 -17.95
CA VAL A 140 -4.28 18.72 -18.17
C VAL A 140 -5.42 18.55 -19.17
N LYS A 141 -6.37 19.46 -19.19
CA LYS A 141 -7.38 19.52 -20.24
C LYS A 141 -6.72 19.90 -21.56
N LYS A 142 -7.05 19.25 -22.66
CA LYS A 142 -6.53 19.57 -24.00
C LYS A 142 -6.75 21.05 -24.34
N GLY A 143 -5.69 21.68 -24.82
CA GLY A 143 -5.68 23.12 -25.10
C GLY A 143 -5.35 24.00 -23.89
N SER A 144 -4.92 23.42 -22.77
CA SER A 144 -4.34 24.15 -21.64
C SER A 144 -3.05 24.89 -22.05
N ASP A 145 -2.75 25.99 -21.38
CA ASP A 145 -1.49 26.72 -21.52
C ASP A 145 -0.34 26.09 -20.69
N ILE A 146 -0.65 25.05 -19.89
CA ILE A 146 0.35 24.30 -19.12
C ILE A 146 1.08 23.33 -20.05
N THR A 147 2.40 23.43 -20.09
CA THR A 147 3.28 22.59 -20.92
C THR A 147 4.27 21.74 -20.12
N GLY A 148 4.31 21.93 -18.80
CA GLY A 148 5.20 21.23 -17.88
C GLY A 148 5.27 21.93 -16.53
N VAL A 149 6.10 21.45 -15.63
CA VAL A 149 6.20 21.96 -14.25
C VAL A 149 6.59 23.45 -14.19
N ASP A 150 7.39 23.93 -15.15
CA ASP A 150 7.83 25.32 -15.20
C ASP A 150 6.68 26.33 -15.51
N SER A 151 5.56 25.83 -16.02
CA SER A 151 4.38 26.65 -16.35
C SER A 151 3.29 26.64 -15.27
N LEU A 152 3.58 26.11 -14.09
CA LEU A 152 2.61 25.96 -13.00
C LEU A 152 2.52 27.16 -12.04
N ALA A 153 3.30 28.22 -12.22
CA ALA A 153 3.25 29.41 -11.36
C ALA A 153 1.84 30.01 -11.35
N GLY A 154 1.24 30.10 -10.15
CA GLY A 154 -0.11 30.60 -9.95
C GLY A 154 -1.23 29.68 -10.41
N LYS A 155 -0.92 28.45 -10.82
CA LYS A 155 -1.90 27.40 -11.18
C LYS A 155 -2.26 26.55 -9.96
N THR A 156 -3.44 25.95 -10.00
CA THR A 156 -3.90 24.96 -9.00
C THR A 156 -3.62 23.56 -9.50
N VAL A 157 -2.77 22.81 -8.76
CA VAL A 157 -2.40 21.43 -9.09
C VAL A 157 -3.04 20.48 -8.09
N LEU A 158 -3.74 19.47 -8.62
CA LEU A 158 -4.38 18.44 -7.82
C LEU A 158 -3.40 17.27 -7.60
N ALA A 159 -3.38 16.73 -6.39
CA ALA A 159 -2.57 15.59 -6.00
C ALA A 159 -3.32 14.71 -5.01
N VAL A 160 -2.76 13.53 -4.68
CA VAL A 160 -3.36 12.60 -3.73
C VAL A 160 -2.55 12.57 -2.43
N LYS A 161 -3.22 12.63 -1.30
CA LYS A 161 -2.61 12.57 0.04
C LYS A 161 -1.77 11.30 0.24
N GLY A 162 -0.57 11.47 0.78
CA GLY A 162 0.37 10.36 1.03
C GLY A 162 1.09 9.83 -0.21
N SER A 163 0.87 10.45 -1.40
CA SER A 163 1.67 10.18 -2.60
C SER A 163 2.98 10.97 -2.59
N THR A 164 3.99 10.46 -3.30
CA THR A 164 5.23 11.20 -3.60
C THR A 164 4.95 12.42 -4.45
N SER A 165 3.93 12.36 -5.31
CA SER A 165 3.54 13.49 -6.19
C SER A 165 3.13 14.74 -5.40
N ALA A 166 2.42 14.56 -4.28
CA ALA A 166 2.03 15.68 -3.43
C ALA A 166 3.23 16.39 -2.77
N ILE A 167 4.34 15.67 -2.58
CA ILE A 167 5.60 16.20 -2.06
C ILE A 167 6.39 16.84 -3.20
N ASN A 168 6.65 16.07 -4.25
CA ASN A 168 7.54 16.46 -5.35
C ASN A 168 7.03 17.70 -6.10
N ILE A 169 5.70 17.82 -6.28
CA ILE A 169 5.15 18.98 -6.99
C ILE A 169 5.37 20.29 -6.22
N ARG A 170 5.35 20.26 -4.87
CA ARG A 170 5.65 21.44 -4.06
C ARG A 170 7.10 21.87 -4.16
N GLU A 171 8.00 20.91 -4.37
CA GLU A 171 9.42 21.18 -4.56
C GLU A 171 9.71 21.68 -5.98
N LYS A 172 9.08 21.10 -6.99
CA LYS A 172 9.30 21.41 -8.40
C LYS A 172 8.58 22.67 -8.85
N ALA A 173 7.40 22.97 -8.28
CA ALA A 173 6.59 24.13 -8.61
C ALA A 173 6.11 24.85 -7.33
N PRO A 174 7.03 25.51 -6.58
CA PRO A 174 6.70 26.12 -5.29
C PRO A 174 5.70 27.28 -5.36
N GLU A 175 5.49 27.85 -6.55
CA GLU A 175 4.51 28.92 -6.78
C GLU A 175 3.12 28.41 -7.19
N ALA A 176 2.95 27.07 -7.32
CA ALA A 176 1.66 26.45 -7.58
C ALA A 176 0.87 26.27 -6.27
N GLU A 177 -0.45 26.40 -6.33
CA GLU A 177 -1.34 25.95 -5.26
C GLU A 177 -1.57 24.44 -5.38
N VAL A 178 -1.34 23.66 -4.31
CA VAL A 178 -1.54 22.21 -4.34
C VAL A 178 -2.73 21.82 -3.49
N LEU A 179 -3.76 21.27 -4.15
CA LEU A 179 -4.94 20.69 -3.50
C LEU A 179 -4.83 19.18 -3.44
N GLU A 180 -4.99 18.62 -2.24
CA GLU A 180 -4.85 17.17 -2.01
C GLU A 180 -6.21 16.50 -1.77
N PHE A 181 -6.44 15.38 -2.47
CA PHE A 181 -7.61 14.52 -2.38
C PHE A 181 -7.29 13.21 -1.67
N GLU A 182 -8.31 12.49 -1.20
CA GLU A 182 -8.07 11.22 -0.49
C GLU A 182 -7.68 10.09 -1.45
N ASN A 183 -8.15 10.14 -2.70
CA ASN A 183 -7.91 9.11 -3.72
C ASN A 183 -7.88 9.68 -5.15
N TYR A 184 -7.50 8.85 -6.13
CA TYR A 184 -7.35 9.28 -7.53
C TYR A 184 -8.69 9.55 -8.22
N ALA A 185 -9.75 8.81 -7.89
CA ALA A 185 -11.07 9.02 -8.48
C ALA A 185 -11.64 10.40 -8.09
N GLU A 186 -11.45 10.82 -6.83
CA GLU A 186 -11.83 12.17 -6.38
C GLU A 186 -11.01 13.25 -7.07
N ALA A 187 -9.68 13.07 -7.13
CA ALA A 187 -8.78 14.05 -7.77
C ALA A 187 -9.11 14.23 -9.24
N PHE A 188 -9.34 13.14 -9.98
CA PHE A 188 -9.69 13.21 -11.41
C PHE A 188 -11.10 13.79 -11.62
N THR A 189 -12.05 13.47 -10.76
CA THR A 189 -13.38 14.09 -10.79
C THR A 189 -13.30 15.60 -10.58
N ALA A 190 -12.48 16.06 -9.64
CA ALA A 190 -12.25 17.48 -9.38
C ALA A 190 -11.61 18.19 -10.59
N LEU A 191 -10.63 17.54 -11.26
CA LEU A 191 -10.04 18.04 -12.50
C LEU A 191 -11.08 18.18 -13.62
N LYS A 192 -11.93 17.16 -13.82
CA LYS A 192 -13.02 17.18 -14.82
C LYS A 192 -14.02 18.32 -14.56
N GLN A 193 -14.23 18.67 -13.29
CA GLN A 193 -15.12 19.78 -12.88
C GLN A 193 -14.45 21.16 -12.97
N GLY A 194 -13.14 21.23 -13.28
CA GLY A 194 -12.40 22.49 -13.35
C GLY A 194 -12.00 23.05 -11.99
N ASN A 195 -11.93 22.21 -10.95
CA ASN A 195 -11.48 22.60 -9.60
C ASN A 195 -9.95 22.63 -9.47
N GLY A 196 -9.22 22.45 -10.57
CA GLY A 196 -7.79 22.56 -10.71
C GLY A 196 -7.39 22.69 -12.17
N ASP A 197 -6.20 23.20 -12.42
CA ASP A 197 -5.63 23.41 -13.76
C ASP A 197 -4.90 22.17 -14.27
N ALA A 198 -4.29 21.39 -13.36
CA ALA A 198 -3.58 20.15 -13.64
C ALA A 198 -3.77 19.14 -12.52
N LEU A 199 -3.57 17.85 -12.83
CA LEU A 199 -3.42 16.78 -11.85
C LEU A 199 -2.04 16.16 -12.03
N THR A 200 -1.32 15.92 -10.92
CA THR A 200 -0.01 15.29 -10.93
C THR A 200 -0.03 13.95 -10.21
N THR A 201 0.52 12.95 -10.85
CA THR A 201 0.90 11.65 -10.32
C THR A 201 1.79 10.94 -11.34
N ASP A 202 2.02 9.65 -11.16
CA ASP A 202 2.83 8.84 -12.06
C ASP A 202 2.15 8.71 -13.43
N ASP A 203 2.93 8.84 -14.48
CA ASP A 203 2.46 8.89 -15.86
C ASP A 203 1.58 7.69 -16.25
N SER A 204 1.94 6.50 -15.78
CA SER A 204 1.17 5.28 -16.00
C SER A 204 -0.26 5.37 -15.45
N ILE A 205 -0.46 6.05 -14.31
CA ILE A 205 -1.78 6.32 -13.74
C ILE A 205 -2.50 7.39 -14.57
N LEU A 206 -1.78 8.45 -14.97
CA LEU A 206 -2.34 9.52 -15.79
C LEU A 206 -2.77 9.02 -17.18
N TYR A 207 -2.04 8.07 -17.78
CA TYR A 207 -2.47 7.41 -19.02
C TYR A 207 -3.81 6.70 -18.85
N GLY A 208 -4.02 6.01 -17.73
CA GLY A 208 -5.31 5.41 -17.41
C GLY A 208 -6.46 6.42 -17.33
N MET A 209 -6.20 7.62 -16.77
CA MET A 209 -7.18 8.70 -16.72
C MET A 209 -7.45 9.32 -18.08
N ALA A 210 -6.41 9.54 -18.89
CA ALA A 210 -6.55 10.07 -20.25
C ALA A 210 -7.27 9.07 -21.19
N ASP A 211 -7.13 7.76 -20.97
CA ASP A 211 -7.88 6.72 -21.67
C ASP A 211 -9.37 6.74 -21.28
N GLU A 212 -9.68 7.03 -19.99
CA GLU A 212 -11.06 7.20 -19.53
C GLU A 212 -11.73 8.44 -20.14
N ASP A 213 -11.01 9.56 -20.20
CA ASP A 213 -11.52 10.81 -20.76
C ASP A 213 -10.50 11.43 -21.72
N PRO A 214 -10.66 11.18 -23.05
CA PRO A 214 -9.76 11.70 -24.06
C PRO A 214 -9.77 13.22 -24.24
N SER A 215 -10.53 13.98 -23.46
CA SER A 215 -10.44 15.45 -23.40
C SER A 215 -9.24 15.96 -22.59
N PHE A 216 -8.53 15.04 -21.92
CA PHE A 216 -7.30 15.32 -21.18
C PHE A 216 -6.08 14.74 -21.91
N GLU A 217 -4.93 15.27 -21.61
CA GLU A 217 -3.64 14.83 -22.15
C GLU A 217 -2.50 15.01 -21.14
N LEU A 218 -1.45 14.17 -21.24
CA LEU A 218 -0.25 14.32 -20.47
C LEU A 218 0.65 15.37 -21.12
N VAL A 219 1.28 16.21 -20.28
CA VAL A 219 2.22 17.25 -20.71
C VAL A 219 3.47 17.27 -19.88
N GLY A 220 4.57 17.79 -20.44
CA GLY A 220 5.84 18.04 -19.76
C GLY A 220 6.74 16.80 -19.59
N GLY A 221 6.30 15.63 -20.03
CA GLY A 221 7.05 14.38 -19.83
C GLY A 221 7.20 14.00 -18.35
N GLN A 222 8.03 13.01 -18.07
CA GLN A 222 8.38 12.62 -16.70
C GLN A 222 9.35 13.63 -16.08
N PHE A 223 9.10 14.06 -14.85
CA PHE A 223 9.98 14.98 -14.11
C PHE A 223 10.57 14.35 -12.82
N THR A 224 10.25 13.09 -12.53
CA THR A 224 10.81 12.25 -11.47
C THR A 224 10.98 10.81 -11.95
N GLU A 225 11.70 10.00 -11.15
CA GLU A 225 11.73 8.54 -11.26
C GLU A 225 10.95 7.95 -10.07
N GLU A 226 10.00 7.06 -10.36
CA GLU A 226 9.10 6.48 -9.35
C GLU A 226 9.10 4.94 -9.46
N PRO A 227 10.18 4.27 -9.01
CA PRO A 227 10.23 2.80 -9.04
C PRO A 227 9.23 2.21 -8.03
N TYR A 228 8.33 1.33 -8.49
CA TYR A 228 7.37 0.66 -7.61
C TYR A 228 7.95 -0.61 -7.00
N GLY A 229 7.73 -0.77 -5.70
CA GLY A 229 8.05 -2.00 -4.95
C GLY A 229 6.85 -2.51 -4.18
N ILE A 230 6.86 -3.81 -3.91
CA ILE A 230 5.93 -4.46 -3.00
C ILE A 230 6.41 -4.18 -1.59
N ALA A 231 5.57 -3.57 -0.76
CA ALA A 231 5.95 -3.26 0.62
C ALA A 231 5.50 -4.36 1.58
N ILE A 232 6.39 -4.71 2.49
CA ILE A 232 6.27 -5.77 3.48
C ILE A 232 6.57 -5.19 4.86
N LYS A 233 5.90 -5.70 5.89
CA LYS A 233 6.10 -5.25 7.28
C LYS A 233 7.56 -5.40 7.68
N LYS A 234 8.12 -4.35 8.28
CA LYS A 234 9.54 -4.26 8.66
C LYS A 234 10.02 -5.46 9.45
N GLY A 235 11.15 -6.03 9.00
CA GLY A 235 11.82 -7.16 9.67
C GLY A 235 11.27 -8.54 9.29
N ASN A 236 10.62 -8.67 8.13
CA ASN A 236 10.23 -9.93 7.51
C ASN A 236 11.05 -10.14 6.22
N GLU A 237 12.38 -10.18 6.37
CA GLU A 237 13.33 -10.28 5.26
C GLU A 237 13.17 -11.59 4.48
N ASP A 238 12.77 -12.67 5.14
CA ASP A 238 12.45 -13.98 4.54
C ASP A 238 11.24 -13.88 3.58
N PHE A 239 10.24 -13.09 3.93
CA PHE A 239 9.10 -12.83 3.05
C PHE A 239 9.49 -11.92 1.88
N VAL A 240 10.34 -10.92 2.09
CA VAL A 240 10.91 -10.09 1.00
C VAL A 240 11.66 -10.97 0.00
N GLU A 241 12.53 -11.87 0.49
CA GLU A 241 13.30 -12.80 -0.37
C GLU A 241 12.36 -13.68 -1.19
N LYS A 242 11.34 -14.28 -0.55
CA LYS A 242 10.35 -15.14 -1.22
C LYS A 242 9.57 -14.37 -2.31
N VAL A 243 9.19 -13.12 -2.06
CA VAL A 243 8.54 -12.25 -3.06
C VAL A 243 9.48 -11.96 -4.23
N ASN A 244 10.76 -11.67 -3.96
CA ASN A 244 11.74 -11.40 -5.00
C ASN A 244 12.04 -12.63 -5.87
N GLU A 245 12.14 -13.81 -5.26
CA GLU A 245 12.30 -15.07 -5.99
C GLU A 245 11.09 -15.33 -6.91
N ALA A 246 9.87 -15.14 -6.40
CA ALA A 246 8.65 -15.29 -7.19
C ALA A 246 8.57 -14.25 -8.32
N LEU A 247 8.88 -12.99 -8.04
CA LEU A 247 8.90 -11.95 -9.06
C LEU A 247 9.91 -12.25 -10.18
N LYS A 248 11.09 -12.77 -9.79
CA LYS A 248 12.09 -13.21 -10.75
C LYS A 248 11.59 -14.40 -11.59
N ALA A 249 10.97 -15.39 -10.98
CA ALA A 249 10.41 -16.55 -11.67
C ALA A 249 9.36 -16.16 -12.70
N LEU A 250 8.44 -15.24 -12.34
CA LEU A 250 7.44 -14.71 -13.27
C LEU A 250 8.07 -13.92 -14.43
N LYS A 251 9.15 -13.18 -14.18
CA LYS A 251 9.90 -12.48 -15.25
C LYS A 251 10.64 -13.47 -16.14
N ASP A 252 11.27 -14.48 -15.60
CA ASP A 252 12.04 -15.49 -16.34
C ASP A 252 11.12 -16.40 -17.20
N SER A 253 9.88 -16.65 -16.74
CA SER A 253 8.89 -17.44 -17.49
C SER A 253 8.18 -16.65 -18.58
N GLY A 254 8.20 -15.31 -18.52
CA GLY A 254 7.44 -14.41 -19.41
C GLY A 254 6.01 -14.10 -18.91
N GLU A 255 5.54 -14.73 -17.83
CA GLU A 255 4.20 -14.48 -17.27
C GLU A 255 4.04 -13.04 -16.78
N TYR A 256 5.11 -12.45 -16.21
CA TYR A 256 5.12 -11.03 -15.87
C TYR A 256 4.84 -10.13 -17.07
N ASP A 257 5.46 -10.39 -18.21
CA ASP A 257 5.29 -9.59 -19.43
C ASP A 257 3.88 -9.79 -20.01
N GLU A 258 3.33 -11.00 -19.97
CA GLU A 258 1.94 -11.26 -20.38
C GLU A 258 0.94 -10.47 -19.52
N ILE A 259 1.13 -10.44 -18.19
CA ILE A 259 0.29 -9.66 -17.27
C ILE A 259 0.44 -8.18 -17.55
N LYS A 260 1.67 -7.69 -17.74
CA LYS A 260 1.94 -6.29 -18.05
C LYS A 260 1.29 -5.85 -19.36
N ASP A 261 1.46 -6.60 -20.44
CA ASP A 261 0.94 -6.28 -21.77
C ASP A 261 -0.60 -6.31 -21.83
N LYS A 262 -1.23 -7.10 -20.95
CA LYS A 262 -2.69 -7.13 -20.80
C LYS A 262 -3.25 -5.78 -20.35
N TRP A 263 -2.55 -5.10 -19.44
CA TRP A 263 -3.04 -3.90 -18.78
C TRP A 263 -2.37 -2.62 -19.28
N ILE A 264 -1.06 -2.66 -19.50
CA ILE A 264 -0.21 -1.49 -19.78
C ILE A 264 0.35 -1.63 -21.17
N LYS A 265 -0.38 -1.05 -22.13
CA LYS A 265 0.06 -1.05 -23.52
C LYS A 265 1.30 -0.16 -23.65
N ALA A 266 2.32 -0.65 -24.35
CA ALA A 266 3.43 0.19 -24.76
C ALA A 266 2.91 1.33 -25.64
N ASN A 267 3.12 2.59 -25.25
CA ASN A 267 2.81 3.76 -26.04
C ASN A 267 3.92 4.05 -27.04
#